data_3b8a66a982bee170b7ba2dc0dc52e3d0
#
_entry.id   3b8a66a982bee170b7ba2dc0dc52e3d0
#
_cell.length_a   1.000
_cell.length_b   1.000
_cell.length_c   1.000
_cell.angle_alpha   90.00
_cell.angle_beta   90.00
_cell.angle_gamma   90.00
#
_symmetry.space_group_name_H-M   'P 1'
#
loop_
_entity.id
_entity.type
_entity.pdbx_description
1 polymer ?
#
loop_
_entity_poly.entity_id
_entity_poly.type
_entity_poly.pdbx_seq_one_letter_code
_entity_poly.pdbx_strand_id
1 'polypeptide(L)'
;ARQGLDENVTSDRGRFANRRRLRQAHIGADVAGGRLLLGRHRPIFGVLGAADTDGLSWHRSGSHWALALTGGYQVPYWQVNAPFSSDSVQTGGEIRWQPAGRSFSFGTALLRDEAFDGRSRWRSGIDERWRRGRLTQTLRAEFDPADNSWRSLRLDNSWRHSKKTQLRLSY
;
A
#
# COMPACT_ATOMS: atom_id res chain seq x y z
N ALA A 1 -16.44 -8.29 17.38
CA ALA A 1 -15.66 -8.93 16.29
C ALA A 1 -16.58 -9.06 15.07
N ARG A 2 -16.33 -8.30 14.01
CA ARG A 2 -17.00 -8.50 12.72
C ARG A 2 -16.13 -9.42 11.89
N GLN A 3 -16.60 -10.61 11.61
CA GLN A 3 -16.08 -11.49 10.57
C GLN A 3 -16.54 -10.91 9.22
N GLY A 4 -15.66 -10.31 8.49
CA GLY A 4 -15.89 -9.88 7.12
C GLY A 4 -15.17 -10.85 6.19
N LEU A 5 -15.85 -11.82 5.66
CA LEU A 5 -15.42 -12.60 4.51
C LEU A 5 -15.81 -11.80 3.26
N ASP A 6 -14.94 -10.92 2.79
CA ASP A 6 -15.11 -10.32 1.47
C ASP A 6 -14.60 -11.31 0.41
N GLU A 7 -15.50 -12.18 -0.04
CA GLU A 7 -15.27 -13.00 -1.24
C GLU A 7 -15.45 -12.14 -2.49
N ASN A 8 -14.43 -11.38 -2.88
CA ASN A 8 -14.37 -10.79 -4.21
C ASN A 8 -13.98 -11.86 -5.24
N VAL A 9 -14.97 -12.66 -5.66
CA VAL A 9 -14.83 -13.62 -6.76
C VAL A 9 -15.02 -12.86 -8.08
N THR A 10 -13.97 -12.30 -8.65
CA THR A 10 -14.00 -11.79 -10.02
C THR A 10 -13.75 -12.96 -10.98
N SER A 11 -14.78 -13.37 -11.72
CA SER A 11 -14.64 -14.32 -12.84
C SER A 11 -14.05 -13.59 -14.04
N ASP A 12 -12.76 -13.78 -14.29
CA ASP A 12 -12.13 -13.33 -15.53
C ASP A 12 -12.41 -14.32 -16.65
N ARG A 13 -13.26 -13.93 -17.63
CA ARG A 13 -13.67 -14.74 -18.79
C ARG A 13 -12.60 -14.68 -19.91
N GLY A 14 -11.39 -15.07 -19.65
CA GLY A 14 -10.34 -15.12 -20.65
C GLY A 14 -9.47 -16.36 -20.52
N ARG A 15 -9.69 -17.36 -21.35
CA ARG A 15 -8.87 -18.51 -21.78
C ARG A 15 -7.99 -19.28 -20.77
N PHE A 16 -8.00 -18.99 -19.49
CA PHE A 16 -7.39 -19.80 -18.44
C PHE A 16 -8.49 -20.41 -17.59
N ALA A 17 -8.69 -21.71 -17.74
CA ALA A 17 -9.69 -22.50 -17.05
C ALA A 17 -9.89 -22.06 -15.61
N ASN A 18 -11.13 -21.70 -15.23
CA ASN A 18 -11.78 -21.72 -13.91
C ASN A 18 -10.87 -21.79 -12.67
N ARG A 19 -9.84 -20.95 -12.56
CA ARG A 19 -9.09 -20.82 -11.32
C ARG A 19 -9.72 -19.70 -10.49
N ARG A 20 -10.59 -20.07 -9.57
CA ARG A 20 -11.05 -19.17 -8.52
C ARG A 20 -9.83 -18.67 -7.76
N ARG A 21 -9.55 -17.39 -7.82
CA ARG A 21 -8.41 -16.78 -7.15
C ARG A 21 -8.89 -16.19 -5.84
N LEU A 22 -8.48 -16.76 -4.72
CA LEU A 22 -8.69 -16.14 -3.41
C LEU A 22 -7.73 -14.96 -3.28
N ARG A 23 -8.21 -13.74 -3.54
CA ARG A 23 -7.39 -12.53 -3.45
C ARG A 23 -7.20 -12.05 -2.02
N GLN A 24 -8.25 -12.16 -1.20
CA GLN A 24 -8.21 -11.71 0.19
C GLN A 24 -8.99 -12.68 1.07
N ALA A 25 -8.41 -13.04 2.19
CA ALA A 25 -9.03 -13.82 3.26
C ALA A 25 -8.36 -13.43 4.57
N HIS A 26 -9.01 -12.57 5.34
CA HIS A 26 -8.42 -12.08 6.59
C HIS A 26 -9.46 -11.95 7.69
N ILE A 27 -8.98 -12.00 8.92
CA ILE A 27 -9.71 -11.68 10.14
C ILE A 27 -9.25 -10.33 10.62
N GLY A 28 -10.17 -9.45 10.99
CA GLY A 28 -9.87 -8.13 11.53
C GLY A 28 -10.34 -7.97 12.96
N ALA A 29 -9.53 -7.31 13.78
CA ALA A 29 -9.85 -6.93 15.16
C ALA A 29 -9.43 -5.50 15.44
N ASP A 30 -10.14 -4.81 16.33
CA ASP A 30 -9.74 -3.49 16.80
C ASP A 30 -8.84 -3.67 18.04
N VAL A 31 -7.59 -3.24 17.92
CA VAL A 31 -6.53 -3.40 18.95
C VAL A 31 -5.77 -2.10 19.09
N ALA A 32 -5.57 -1.66 20.33
CA ALA A 32 -4.79 -0.46 20.66
C ALA A 32 -5.23 0.81 19.90
N GLY A 33 -6.55 0.97 19.68
CA GLY A 33 -7.12 2.11 18.95
C GLY A 33 -6.85 2.10 17.44
N GLY A 34 -6.37 1.00 16.90
CA GLY A 34 -6.17 0.74 15.49
C GLY A 34 -6.84 -0.57 15.06
N ARG A 35 -6.79 -0.86 13.76
CA ARG A 35 -7.32 -2.08 13.16
C ARG A 35 -6.19 -3.05 12.83
N LEU A 36 -6.26 -4.23 13.39
CA LEU A 36 -5.38 -5.36 13.11
C LEU A 36 -6.02 -6.25 12.05
N LEU A 37 -5.25 -6.69 11.06
CA LEU A 37 -5.64 -7.65 10.04
C LEU A 37 -4.68 -8.84 10.09
N LEU A 38 -5.22 -10.06 10.10
CA LEU A 38 -4.45 -11.30 10.05
C LEU A 38 -4.94 -12.16 8.90
N GLY A 39 -4.05 -12.67 8.08
CA GLY A 39 -4.33 -13.50 6.91
C GLY A 39 -3.92 -12.84 5.60
N ARG A 40 -4.56 -13.23 4.49
CA ARG A 40 -4.27 -12.67 3.17
C ARG A 40 -4.96 -11.33 2.96
N HIS A 41 -4.19 -10.27 2.85
CA HIS A 41 -4.70 -8.91 2.63
C HIS A 41 -3.67 -8.06 1.90
N ARG A 42 -4.13 -6.91 1.38
CA ARG A 42 -3.23 -5.86 0.90
C ARG A 42 -2.97 -4.89 2.05
N PRO A 43 -1.71 -4.71 2.47
CA PRO A 43 -1.36 -3.72 3.48
C PRO A 43 -1.78 -2.30 3.04
N ILE A 44 -2.20 -1.49 4.00
CA ILE A 44 -2.62 -0.10 3.76
C ILE A 44 -1.37 0.78 3.75
N PHE A 45 -0.66 0.76 2.61
CA PHE A 45 0.49 1.63 2.36
C PHE A 45 0.17 2.57 1.21
N GLY A 46 0.27 3.87 1.45
CA GLY A 46 -0.01 4.90 0.44
C GLY A 46 1.23 5.46 -0.24
N VAL A 47 2.37 5.42 0.43
CA VAL A 47 3.66 5.95 -0.05
C VAL A 47 4.36 4.93 -0.95
N LEU A 48 4.60 3.74 -0.43
CA LEU A 48 5.19 2.62 -1.17
C LEU A 48 4.10 1.60 -1.50
N GLY A 49 4.05 1.14 -2.74
CA GLY A 49 3.17 0.04 -3.09
C GLY A 49 3.58 -1.23 -2.36
N ALA A 50 2.69 -1.79 -1.55
CA ALA A 50 2.90 -3.08 -0.91
C ALA A 50 2.26 -4.20 -1.74
N ALA A 51 2.90 -5.37 -1.78
CA ALA A 51 2.33 -6.57 -2.35
C ALA A 51 1.19 -7.11 -1.46
N ASP A 52 0.30 -7.93 -2.00
CA ASP A 52 -0.61 -8.70 -1.19
C ASP A 52 0.22 -9.58 -0.25
N THR A 53 -0.20 -9.70 1.02
CA THR A 53 0.60 -10.32 2.08
C THR A 53 -0.23 -11.35 2.83
N ASP A 54 0.33 -12.54 3.03
CA ASP A 54 -0.15 -13.53 4.00
C ASP A 54 0.55 -13.26 5.33
N GLY A 55 -0.10 -12.51 6.22
CA GLY A 55 0.57 -12.03 7.42
C GLY A 55 -0.30 -11.18 8.32
N LEU A 56 0.36 -10.23 8.96
CA LEU A 56 -0.22 -9.31 9.93
C LEU A 56 -0.04 -7.87 9.45
N SER A 57 -1.09 -7.08 9.55
CA SER A 57 -0.99 -5.62 9.42
C SER A 57 -1.78 -4.93 10.51
N TRP A 58 -1.25 -3.83 10.99
CA TRP A 58 -1.92 -2.97 11.94
C TRP A 58 -1.93 -1.53 11.41
N HIS A 59 -3.08 -0.89 11.49
CA HIS A 59 -3.28 0.47 11.01
C HIS A 59 -4.04 1.27 12.05
N ARG A 60 -3.55 2.47 12.36
CA ARG A 60 -4.21 3.42 13.24
C ARG A 60 -4.25 4.80 12.60
N SER A 61 -5.42 5.44 12.66
CA SER A 61 -5.59 6.83 12.20
C SER A 61 -5.99 7.72 13.37
N GLY A 62 -5.30 8.83 13.52
CA GLY A 62 -5.67 9.94 14.41
C GLY A 62 -6.25 11.10 13.61
N SER A 63 -6.45 12.24 14.27
CA SER A 63 -6.99 13.47 13.65
C SER A 63 -6.05 14.06 12.59
N HIS A 64 -4.75 13.96 12.81
CA HIS A 64 -3.72 14.57 11.96
C HIS A 64 -2.65 13.60 11.48
N TRP A 65 -2.70 12.36 11.89
CA TRP A 65 -1.70 11.36 11.55
C TRP A 65 -2.34 9.99 11.30
N ALA A 66 -1.66 9.17 10.55
CA ALA A 66 -1.95 7.75 10.41
C ALA A 66 -0.64 6.97 10.48
N LEU A 67 -0.69 5.79 11.08
CA LEU A 67 0.41 4.85 11.17
C LEU A 67 -0.04 3.50 10.64
N ALA A 68 0.79 2.88 9.81
CA ALA A 68 0.57 1.52 9.32
C ALA A 68 1.83 0.69 9.51
N LEU A 69 1.67 -0.56 9.97
CA LEU A 69 2.72 -1.54 10.12
C LEU A 69 2.29 -2.82 9.41
N THR A 70 3.24 -3.53 8.82
CA THR A 70 2.98 -4.82 8.18
C THR A 70 4.14 -5.78 8.34
N GLY A 71 3.82 -7.07 8.36
CA GLY A 71 4.79 -8.17 8.34
C GLY A 71 4.14 -9.45 7.85
N GLY A 72 4.79 -10.13 6.90
CA GLY A 72 4.26 -11.39 6.36
C GLY A 72 4.91 -11.79 5.05
N TYR A 73 4.45 -12.90 4.51
CA TYR A 73 4.90 -13.44 3.24
C TYR A 73 4.26 -12.68 2.09
N GLN A 74 5.03 -12.23 1.11
CA GLN A 74 4.49 -11.64 -0.10
C GLN A 74 3.73 -12.70 -0.89
N VAL A 75 2.60 -12.32 -1.48
CA VAL A 75 1.82 -13.20 -2.35
C VAL A 75 2.05 -12.74 -3.79
N PRO A 76 2.86 -13.46 -4.58
CA PRO A 76 3.01 -13.17 -5.99
C PRO A 76 1.66 -13.29 -6.70
N TYR A 77 1.37 -12.37 -7.62
CA TYR A 77 0.07 -12.35 -8.30
C TYR A 77 -0.24 -13.63 -9.11
N TRP A 78 0.80 -14.43 -9.42
CA TRP A 78 0.66 -15.72 -10.12
C TRP A 78 0.45 -16.94 -9.21
N GLN A 79 0.71 -16.79 -7.88
CA GLN A 79 0.63 -17.87 -6.89
C GLN A 79 -0.56 -17.73 -5.94
N VAL A 80 -1.68 -17.24 -6.44
CA VAL A 80 -2.84 -16.88 -5.59
C VAL A 80 -3.47 -18.06 -4.84
N ASN A 81 -3.18 -19.30 -5.23
CA ASN A 81 -3.84 -20.49 -4.68
C ASN A 81 -3.03 -21.24 -3.60
N ALA A 82 -1.78 -20.84 -3.35
CA ALA A 82 -0.93 -21.48 -2.34
C ALA A 82 -0.73 -20.53 -1.16
N PRO A 83 -1.25 -20.82 0.05
CA PRO A 83 -0.96 -20.02 1.22
C PRO A 83 0.52 -20.18 1.61
N PHE A 84 1.15 -19.09 2.06
CA PHE A 84 2.54 -19.06 2.55
C PHE A 84 3.60 -19.64 1.59
N SER A 85 3.33 -19.62 0.29
CA SER A 85 4.23 -20.18 -0.74
C SER A 85 5.17 -19.15 -1.36
N SER A 86 5.29 -17.98 -0.77
CA SER A 86 6.16 -16.91 -1.27
C SER A 86 7.62 -17.17 -0.86
N ASP A 87 8.51 -16.85 -1.78
CA ASP A 87 9.96 -16.90 -1.57
C ASP A 87 10.50 -15.65 -0.84
N SER A 88 9.61 -14.78 -0.35
CA SER A 88 10.02 -13.55 0.32
C SER A 88 9.07 -13.11 1.44
N VAL A 89 9.66 -12.50 2.47
CA VAL A 89 8.98 -11.86 3.59
C VAL A 89 9.05 -10.34 3.39
N GLN A 90 7.93 -9.67 3.60
CA GLN A 90 7.87 -8.21 3.61
C GLN A 90 7.59 -7.72 5.03
N THR A 91 8.38 -6.75 5.49
CA THR A 91 8.14 -6.05 6.75
C THR A 91 8.29 -4.55 6.55
N GLY A 92 7.50 -3.76 7.26
CA GLY A 92 7.66 -2.32 7.14
C GLY A 92 6.65 -1.49 7.88
N GLY A 93 6.81 -0.18 7.75
CA GLY A 93 5.94 0.80 8.35
C GLY A 93 5.79 2.05 7.49
N GLU A 94 4.67 2.72 7.69
CA GLU A 94 4.35 4.01 7.09
C GLU A 94 3.80 4.93 8.17
N ILE A 95 4.25 6.18 8.16
CA ILE A 95 3.62 7.26 8.90
C ILE A 95 3.17 8.34 7.92
N ARG A 96 1.96 8.84 8.12
CA ARG A 96 1.39 9.93 7.34
C ARG A 96 0.90 11.02 8.27
N TRP A 97 1.24 12.24 7.94
CA TRP A 97 0.77 13.42 8.63
C TRP A 97 -0.09 14.28 7.71
N GLN A 98 -1.22 14.76 8.24
CA GLN A 98 -2.17 15.61 7.53
C GLN A 98 -2.74 16.65 8.50
N PRO A 99 -2.35 17.92 8.39
CA PRO A 99 -2.86 18.97 9.25
C PRO A 99 -4.36 19.23 9.04
N ALA A 100 -4.95 19.96 9.97
CA ALA A 100 -6.32 20.45 9.84
C ALA A 100 -6.51 21.20 8.50
N GLY A 101 -7.67 20.97 7.83
CA GLY A 101 -7.98 21.61 6.55
C GLY A 101 -7.64 20.77 5.31
N ARG A 102 -6.93 19.66 5.44
CA ARG A 102 -6.66 18.68 4.36
C ARG A 102 -6.04 19.24 3.08
N SER A 103 -5.45 20.44 3.17
CA SER A 103 -4.78 21.08 2.01
C SER A 103 -3.38 20.54 1.76
N PHE A 104 -2.79 19.93 2.75
CA PHE A 104 -1.46 19.34 2.70
C PHE A 104 -1.48 17.95 3.35
N SER A 105 -0.68 17.02 2.84
CA SER A 105 -0.34 15.77 3.52
C SER A 105 1.08 15.36 3.16
N PHE A 106 1.77 14.81 4.12
CA PHE A 106 3.11 14.26 3.97
C PHE A 106 3.12 12.83 4.51
N GLY A 107 3.74 11.92 3.79
CA GLY A 107 3.90 10.53 4.20
C GLY A 107 5.32 10.05 3.97
N THR A 108 5.80 9.20 4.85
CA THR A 108 7.04 8.46 4.66
C THR A 108 6.84 7.00 5.02
N ALA A 109 7.52 6.12 4.30
CA ALA A 109 7.44 4.69 4.51
C ALA A 109 8.81 4.05 4.36
N LEU A 110 9.00 2.94 5.07
CA LEU A 110 10.14 2.05 4.96
C LEU A 110 9.63 0.62 4.85
N LEU A 111 10.06 -0.10 3.81
CA LEU A 111 9.77 -1.49 3.58
C LEU A 111 11.07 -2.28 3.41
N ARG A 112 11.12 -3.46 4.02
CA ARG A 112 12.15 -4.47 3.80
C ARG A 112 11.51 -5.69 3.18
N ASP A 113 12.02 -6.07 2.04
CA ASP A 113 11.70 -7.32 1.35
C ASP A 113 12.90 -8.26 1.54
N GLU A 114 12.69 -9.43 2.11
CA GLU A 114 13.73 -10.42 2.40
C GLU A 114 13.38 -11.73 1.69
N ALA A 115 14.22 -12.13 0.73
CA ALA A 115 14.10 -13.40 0.05
C ALA A 115 14.70 -14.54 0.91
N PHE A 116 14.20 -15.77 0.75
CA PHE A 116 14.72 -16.92 1.50
C PHE A 116 16.16 -17.28 1.17
N ASP A 117 16.71 -16.79 0.07
CA ASP A 117 18.13 -16.91 -0.27
C ASP A 117 19.03 -15.96 0.52
N GLY A 118 18.46 -15.20 1.48
CA GLY A 118 19.17 -14.26 2.34
C GLY A 118 19.37 -12.88 1.72
N ARG A 119 18.92 -12.64 0.48
CA ARG A 119 18.97 -11.30 -0.10
C ARG A 119 17.89 -10.43 0.52
N SER A 120 18.28 -9.28 1.02
CA SER A 120 17.34 -8.28 1.53
C SER A 120 17.39 -7.03 0.68
N ARG A 121 16.23 -6.45 0.44
CA ARG A 121 16.06 -5.20 -0.29
C ARG A 121 15.29 -4.22 0.57
N TRP A 122 15.86 -3.06 0.75
CA TRP A 122 15.19 -1.97 1.42
C TRP A 122 14.56 -1.01 0.39
N ARG A 123 13.40 -0.48 0.73
CA ARG A 123 12.76 0.59 -0.03
C ARG A 123 12.29 1.64 0.96
N SER A 124 12.67 2.86 0.75
CA SER A 124 12.13 4.00 1.47
C SER A 124 11.41 4.93 0.51
N GLY A 125 10.42 5.62 0.99
CA GLY A 125 9.65 6.52 0.14
C GLY A 125 9.09 7.69 0.90
N ILE A 126 8.86 8.76 0.16
CA ILE A 126 8.13 9.93 0.59
C ILE A 126 7.01 10.23 -0.39
N ASP A 127 5.91 10.74 0.14
CA ASP A 127 4.81 11.25 -0.67
C ASP A 127 4.34 12.55 -0.02
N GLU A 128 4.27 13.57 -0.86
CA GLU A 128 3.75 14.87 -0.48
C GLU A 128 2.56 15.18 -1.38
N ARG A 129 1.48 15.62 -0.79
CA ARG A 129 0.31 16.07 -1.51
C ARG A 129 -0.09 17.45 -1.03
N TRP A 130 -0.20 18.36 -1.97
CA TRP A 130 -0.65 19.71 -1.72
C TRP A 130 -1.88 20.03 -2.57
N ARG A 131 -2.85 20.70 -1.95
CA ARG A 131 -4.10 21.10 -2.62
C ARG A 131 -4.43 22.54 -2.29
N ARG A 132 -4.56 23.37 -3.31
CA ARG A 132 -5.02 24.75 -3.19
C ARG A 132 -6.11 25.02 -4.22
N GLY A 133 -7.34 25.21 -3.75
CA GLY A 133 -8.48 25.42 -4.61
C GLY A 133 -8.68 24.27 -5.61
N ARG A 134 -8.47 24.55 -6.89
CA ARG A 134 -8.65 23.59 -8.00
C ARG A 134 -7.36 22.85 -8.39
N LEU A 135 -6.24 23.26 -7.85
CA LEU A 135 -4.94 22.64 -8.10
C LEU A 135 -4.65 21.58 -7.05
N THR A 136 -4.22 20.41 -7.50
CA THR A 136 -3.63 19.37 -6.66
C THR A 136 -2.28 18.99 -7.23
N GLN A 137 -1.27 19.01 -6.41
CA GLN A 137 0.07 18.55 -6.71
C GLN A 137 0.40 17.36 -5.82
N THR A 138 1.04 16.34 -6.39
CA THR A 138 1.52 15.18 -5.65
C THR A 138 2.94 14.90 -6.09
N LEU A 139 3.86 14.89 -5.15
CA LEU A 139 5.25 14.45 -5.32
C LEU A 139 5.40 13.09 -4.67
N ARG A 140 6.01 12.14 -5.39
CA ARG A 140 6.41 10.84 -4.84
C ARG A 140 7.85 10.58 -5.19
N ALA A 141 8.59 10.09 -4.22
CA ALA A 141 9.96 9.67 -4.43
C ALA A 141 10.18 8.33 -3.73
N GLU A 142 10.88 7.43 -4.39
CA GLU A 142 11.30 6.14 -3.85
C GLU A 142 12.83 6.06 -3.93
N PHE A 143 13.43 5.68 -2.82
CA PHE A 143 14.87 5.58 -2.64
C PHE A 143 15.22 4.19 -2.10
N ASP A 144 16.29 3.62 -2.63
CA ASP A 144 16.88 2.39 -2.11
C ASP A 144 18.05 2.73 -1.19
N PRO A 145 17.90 2.60 0.12
CA PRO A 145 18.96 2.97 1.06
C PRO A 145 20.17 2.02 1.03
N ALA A 146 19.99 0.78 0.56
CA ALA A 146 21.09 -0.18 0.45
C ALA A 146 22.04 0.17 -0.72
N ASP A 147 21.45 0.56 -1.85
CA ASP A 147 22.20 0.94 -3.06
C ASP A 147 22.50 2.44 -3.12
N ASN A 148 22.04 3.21 -2.12
CA ASN A 148 22.13 4.68 -2.09
C ASN A 148 21.65 5.32 -3.41
N SER A 149 20.55 4.83 -3.97
CA SER A 149 20.05 5.21 -5.28
C SER A 149 18.58 5.59 -5.29
N TRP A 150 18.22 6.61 -6.08
CA TRP A 150 16.84 6.95 -6.36
C TRP A 150 16.28 5.97 -7.38
N ARG A 151 15.13 5.37 -7.06
CA ARG A 151 14.42 4.45 -7.95
C ARG A 151 13.39 5.16 -8.80
N SER A 152 12.67 6.09 -8.21
CA SER A 152 11.66 6.86 -8.92
C SER A 152 11.48 8.23 -8.28
N LEU A 153 11.22 9.21 -9.12
CA LEU A 153 10.74 10.53 -8.74
C LEU A 153 9.56 10.84 -9.65
N ARG A 154 8.42 11.13 -9.09
CA ARG A 154 7.21 11.42 -9.86
C ARG A 154 6.51 12.64 -9.31
N LEU A 155 6.22 13.58 -10.20
CA LEU A 155 5.44 14.77 -9.93
C LEU A 155 4.16 14.74 -10.74
N ASP A 156 3.03 14.67 -10.07
CA ASP A 156 1.70 14.74 -10.69
C ASP A 156 1.05 16.07 -10.35
N ASN A 157 0.68 16.83 -11.37
CA ASN A 157 -0.09 18.06 -11.26
C ASN A 157 -1.48 17.84 -11.86
N SER A 158 -2.51 18.19 -11.13
CA SER A 158 -3.90 18.07 -11.56
C SER A 158 -4.64 19.37 -11.31
N TRP A 159 -5.20 19.93 -12.35
CA TRP A 159 -6.03 21.12 -12.30
C TRP A 159 -7.45 20.80 -12.74
N ARG A 160 -8.41 21.06 -11.85
CA ARG A 160 -9.83 20.83 -12.14
C ARG A 160 -10.49 22.14 -12.56
N HIS A 161 -10.77 22.31 -13.85
CA HIS A 161 -11.48 23.48 -14.37
C HIS A 161 -12.97 23.46 -13.99
N SER A 162 -13.64 22.32 -14.17
CA SER A 162 -15.05 22.10 -13.84
C SER A 162 -15.28 20.70 -13.28
N LYS A 163 -16.53 20.34 -12.97
CA LYS A 163 -16.88 18.95 -12.55
C LYS A 163 -16.59 17.93 -13.65
N LYS A 164 -16.57 18.36 -14.93
CA LYS A 164 -16.39 17.47 -16.11
C LYS A 164 -14.99 17.58 -16.75
N THR A 165 -14.23 18.63 -16.45
CA THR A 165 -12.93 18.89 -17.11
C THR A 165 -11.80 18.91 -16.09
N GLN A 166 -10.82 18.03 -16.29
CA GLN A 166 -9.60 17.93 -15.50
C GLN A 166 -8.40 17.82 -16.44
N LEU A 167 -7.37 18.62 -16.23
CA LEU A 167 -6.06 18.49 -16.85
C LEU A 167 -5.11 17.81 -15.86
N ARG A 168 -4.36 16.83 -16.34
CA ARG A 168 -3.34 16.12 -15.56
C ARG A 168 -2.02 16.10 -16.32
N LEU A 169 -0.94 16.48 -15.65
CA LEU A 169 0.44 16.43 -16.13
C LEU A 169 1.25 15.58 -15.15
N SER A 170 2.00 14.62 -15.68
CA SER A 170 2.86 13.71 -14.91
C SER A 170 4.27 13.76 -15.50
N TYR A 171 5.29 13.81 -14.63
CA TYR A 171 6.73 13.83 -14.96
C TYR A 171 7.44 12.74 -14.18
#